data_28459f2ed04e9dffb48128065678efd0
#
_entry.id   28459f2ed04e9dffb48128065678efd0
#
_cell.length_a   1.000
_cell.length_b   1.000
_cell.length_c   1.000
_cell.angle_alpha   90.00
_cell.angle_beta   90.00
_cell.angle_gamma   90.00
#
_symmetry.space_group_name_H-M   'P 1'
#
loop_
_entity.id
_entity.type
_entity.pdbx_description
1 polymer ?
#
loop_
_entity_poly.entity_id
_entity_poly.type
_entity_poly.pdbx_seq_one_letter_code
_entity_poly.pdbx_strand_id
1 'polypeptide(L)'
;MSWLQKLKQGLSKTSNKISESLVTVFVKKKLDQETLDELEELLISSDLGVHTSHHIITKLAKHKFNQEVTIDEIKSDLAQILIEILQPANKPINITTKPHVILVCGVNGNGKTTTIGKLAAKFAKDGHRITMAACDTFRAAAIGQLKVWADRVKAEFISGPENSDPASIAFKAIDAAKENNSDIVLIDTAGRLHNKTNLMEELSKIVRIIKKQDQDAPHETILVIDATTGQNAISQLETFHKFINITGIIITKLDGTAKAGIVVSLVQKFKIPIYAIGVGEHLDDLNEFNPEDFSRGLLGL
;
A
#
# COMPACT_ATOMS: atom_id res chain seq x y z
N MET A 1 12.30 1.79 19.27
CA MET A 1 10.87 2.20 19.23
C MET A 1 10.08 1.02 18.70
N SER A 2 8.97 0.63 19.36
CA SER A 2 8.12 -0.46 18.87
C SER A 2 7.41 -0.05 17.55
N TRP A 3 6.95 -1.06 16.78
CA TRP A 3 6.21 -0.80 15.54
C TRP A 3 4.97 0.07 15.78
N LEU A 4 4.19 -0.23 16.81
CA LEU A 4 2.99 0.52 17.16
C LEU A 4 3.29 2.01 17.47
N GLN A 5 4.42 2.28 18.15
CA GLN A 5 4.85 3.68 18.38
C GLN A 5 5.22 4.39 17.08
N LYS A 6 5.94 3.71 16.16
CA LYS A 6 6.26 4.24 14.83
C LYS A 6 5.00 4.52 14.02
N LEU A 7 4.03 3.60 14.04
CA LEU A 7 2.75 3.77 13.34
C LEU A 7 1.96 4.95 13.90
N LYS A 8 1.81 5.06 15.22
CA LYS A 8 1.15 6.21 15.86
C LYS A 8 1.84 7.53 15.52
N GLN A 9 3.17 7.55 15.54
CA GLN A 9 3.93 8.73 15.13
C GLN A 9 3.73 9.06 13.64
N GLY A 10 3.75 8.04 12.77
CA GLY A 10 3.52 8.20 11.34
C GLY A 10 2.13 8.71 11.02
N LEU A 11 1.10 8.29 11.76
CA LEU A 11 -0.28 8.74 11.60
C LEU A 11 -0.60 10.05 12.31
N SER A 12 0.31 10.62 13.10
CA SER A 12 0.05 11.76 13.99
C SER A 12 -0.53 12.99 13.27
N LYS A 13 -0.07 13.30 12.05
CA LYS A 13 -0.60 14.42 11.26
C LYS A 13 -2.07 14.25 10.93
N THR A 14 -2.48 13.04 10.55
CA THR A 14 -3.89 12.75 10.25
C THR A 14 -4.71 12.67 11.54
N SER A 15 -4.21 11.99 12.57
CA SER A 15 -4.94 11.80 13.81
C SER A 15 -5.12 13.11 14.59
N ASN A 16 -4.13 14.00 14.58
CA ASN A 16 -4.25 15.33 15.20
C ASN A 16 -5.33 16.15 14.47
N LYS A 17 -5.29 16.18 13.12
CA LYS A 17 -6.32 16.88 12.34
C LYS A 17 -7.73 16.36 12.68
N ILE A 18 -7.92 15.04 12.72
CA ILE A 18 -9.21 14.43 13.07
C ILE A 18 -9.59 14.77 14.51
N SER A 19 -8.67 14.64 15.46
CA SER A 19 -8.94 14.89 16.88
C SER A 19 -9.30 16.35 17.18
N GLU A 20 -8.57 17.32 16.63
CA GLU A 20 -8.84 18.74 16.76
C GLU A 20 -10.22 19.10 16.18
N SER A 21 -10.55 18.55 15.02
CA SER A 21 -11.87 18.80 14.40
C SER A 21 -13.00 18.13 15.17
N LEU A 22 -12.80 16.92 15.72
CA LEU A 22 -13.79 16.29 16.60
C LEU A 22 -14.11 17.13 17.83
N VAL A 23 -13.10 17.74 18.45
CA VAL A 23 -13.33 18.66 19.58
C VAL A 23 -14.24 19.83 19.16
N THR A 24 -14.06 20.35 17.95
CA THR A 24 -14.88 21.47 17.44
C THR A 24 -16.32 21.03 17.14
N VAL A 25 -16.51 19.89 16.49
CA VAL A 25 -17.82 19.33 16.12
C VAL A 25 -18.63 18.96 17.38
N PHE A 26 -18.00 18.35 18.38
CA PHE A 26 -18.69 17.84 19.57
C PHE A 26 -18.81 18.83 20.74
N VAL A 27 -18.81 20.14 20.50
CA VAL A 27 -19.08 21.15 21.53
C VAL A 27 -20.47 20.94 22.16
N LYS A 28 -21.47 20.51 21.39
CA LYS A 28 -22.88 20.34 21.80
C LYS A 28 -23.19 18.99 22.45
N LYS A 29 -22.27 18.03 22.49
CA LYS A 29 -22.41 16.70 23.11
C LYS A 29 -23.55 15.81 22.62
N LYS A 30 -24.34 16.20 21.61
CA LYS A 30 -25.46 15.41 21.08
C LYS A 30 -25.20 15.04 19.63
N LEU A 31 -25.42 13.78 19.28
CA LEU A 31 -25.26 13.27 17.90
C LEU A 31 -26.57 13.47 17.12
N ASP A 32 -26.90 14.71 16.81
CA ASP A 32 -28.01 15.09 15.93
C ASP A 32 -27.62 15.15 14.46
N GLN A 33 -28.53 15.53 13.58
CA GLN A 33 -28.27 15.54 12.13
C GLN A 33 -27.17 16.55 11.77
N GLU A 34 -27.17 17.74 12.39
CA GLU A 34 -26.15 18.76 12.14
C GLU A 34 -24.75 18.24 12.50
N THR A 35 -24.60 17.59 13.65
CA THR A 35 -23.35 16.99 14.11
C THR A 35 -22.89 15.83 13.20
N LEU A 36 -23.82 15.03 12.67
CA LEU A 36 -23.51 13.95 11.71
C LEU A 36 -23.00 14.52 10.38
N ASP A 37 -23.63 15.59 9.88
CA ASP A 37 -23.21 16.25 8.64
C ASP A 37 -21.81 16.88 8.79
N GLU A 38 -21.54 17.57 9.91
CA GLU A 38 -20.20 18.11 10.23
C GLU A 38 -19.15 16.99 10.34
N LEU A 39 -19.50 15.85 10.94
CA LEU A 39 -18.62 14.69 11.05
C LEU A 39 -18.34 14.06 9.67
N GLU A 40 -19.34 14.01 8.78
CA GLU A 40 -19.17 13.54 7.41
C GLU A 40 -18.18 14.42 6.63
N GLU A 41 -18.32 15.74 6.74
CA GLU A 41 -17.38 16.70 6.13
C GLU A 41 -15.95 16.54 6.65
N LEU A 42 -15.79 16.33 7.96
CA LEU A 42 -14.50 16.05 8.57
C LEU A 42 -13.85 14.79 7.96
N LEU A 43 -14.59 13.70 7.86
CA LEU A 43 -14.08 12.44 7.29
C LEU A 43 -13.69 12.62 5.81
N ILE A 44 -14.50 13.35 5.04
CA ILE A 44 -14.19 13.68 3.63
C ILE A 44 -12.90 14.49 3.54
N SER A 45 -12.75 15.54 4.39
CA SER A 45 -11.56 16.39 4.42
C SER A 45 -10.28 15.67 4.86
N SER A 46 -10.43 14.49 5.46
CA SER A 46 -9.35 13.59 5.87
C SER A 46 -9.05 12.49 4.82
N ASP A 47 -9.54 12.68 3.58
CA ASP A 47 -9.35 11.79 2.42
C ASP A 47 -10.00 10.40 2.55
N LEU A 48 -11.02 10.23 3.42
CA LEU A 48 -11.84 9.02 3.41
C LEU A 48 -12.77 8.95 2.16
N GLY A 49 -12.99 10.08 1.49
CA GLY A 49 -13.86 10.17 0.33
C GLY A 49 -15.34 10.12 0.67
N VAL A 50 -16.18 10.71 -0.19
CA VAL A 50 -17.63 10.91 0.05
C VAL A 50 -18.35 9.60 0.35
N HIS A 51 -18.20 8.60 -0.51
CA HIS A 51 -18.92 7.32 -0.35
C HIS A 51 -18.57 6.59 0.96
N THR A 52 -17.29 6.57 1.33
CA THR A 52 -16.82 5.89 2.55
C THR A 52 -17.27 6.66 3.79
N SER A 53 -17.18 7.99 3.78
CA SER A 53 -17.63 8.86 4.87
C SER A 53 -19.13 8.67 5.11
N HIS A 54 -19.95 8.75 4.07
CA HIS A 54 -21.39 8.50 4.17
C HIS A 54 -21.72 7.12 4.75
N HIS A 55 -20.99 6.08 4.33
CA HIS A 55 -21.18 4.73 4.89
C HIS A 55 -20.87 4.66 6.39
N ILE A 56 -19.78 5.31 6.82
CA ILE A 56 -19.37 5.38 8.23
C ILE A 56 -20.44 6.12 9.06
N ILE A 57 -20.88 7.29 8.59
CA ILE A 57 -21.89 8.11 9.27
C ILE A 57 -23.23 7.37 9.38
N THR A 58 -23.66 6.69 8.30
CA THR A 58 -24.88 5.88 8.32
C THR A 58 -24.81 4.75 9.37
N LYS A 59 -23.66 4.10 9.52
CA LYS A 59 -23.44 3.08 10.57
C LYS A 59 -23.48 3.68 11.96
N LEU A 60 -22.78 4.80 12.16
CA LEU A 60 -22.73 5.49 13.46
C LEU A 60 -24.13 5.94 13.90
N ALA A 61 -24.90 6.55 12.99
CA ALA A 61 -26.25 7.04 13.27
C ALA A 61 -27.20 5.92 13.70
N LYS A 62 -27.10 4.71 13.16
CA LYS A 62 -27.97 3.57 13.53
C LYS A 62 -27.92 3.24 15.03
N HIS A 63 -26.81 3.49 15.69
CA HIS A 63 -26.59 3.10 17.08
C HIS A 63 -26.66 4.24 18.07
N LYS A 64 -26.36 5.49 17.62
CA LYS A 64 -26.12 6.63 18.53
C LYS A 64 -26.96 7.87 18.20
N PHE A 65 -27.82 7.85 17.19
CA PHE A 65 -28.60 9.03 16.80
C PHE A 65 -29.39 9.61 17.97
N ASN A 66 -29.33 10.94 18.13
CA ASN A 66 -29.95 11.70 19.23
C ASN A 66 -29.49 11.34 20.64
N GLN A 67 -28.40 10.61 20.81
CA GLN A 67 -27.81 10.35 22.13
C GLN A 67 -26.76 11.41 22.49
N GLU A 68 -26.60 11.65 23.79
CA GLU A 68 -25.42 12.37 24.28
C GLU A 68 -24.21 11.42 24.24
N VAL A 69 -23.13 11.89 23.67
CA VAL A 69 -21.92 11.09 23.47
C VAL A 69 -20.67 11.90 23.84
N THR A 70 -19.67 11.21 24.33
CA THR A 70 -18.34 11.77 24.53
C THR A 70 -17.48 11.61 23.28
N ILE A 71 -16.43 12.43 23.14
CA ILE A 71 -15.47 12.33 22.03
C ILE A 71 -14.79 10.95 22.03
N ASP A 72 -14.47 10.41 23.20
CA ASP A 72 -13.81 9.10 23.31
C ASP A 72 -14.73 7.95 22.87
N GLU A 73 -16.02 8.02 23.17
CA GLU A 73 -17.03 7.07 22.67
C GLU A 73 -17.11 7.14 21.14
N ILE A 74 -17.21 8.35 20.57
CA ILE A 74 -17.24 8.53 19.12
C ILE A 74 -15.98 8.00 18.45
N LYS A 75 -14.79 8.29 18.98
CA LYS A 75 -13.53 7.74 18.47
C LYS A 75 -13.52 6.21 18.52
N SER A 76 -14.00 5.64 19.61
CA SER A 76 -14.09 4.18 19.78
C SER A 76 -15.04 3.53 18.78
N ASP A 77 -16.24 4.12 18.59
CA ASP A 77 -17.22 3.65 17.62
C ASP A 77 -16.72 3.79 16.18
N LEU A 78 -16.08 4.92 15.84
CA LEU A 78 -15.44 5.12 14.54
C LEU A 78 -14.31 4.11 14.32
N ALA A 79 -13.47 3.84 15.34
CA ALA A 79 -12.42 2.84 15.23
C ALA A 79 -13.00 1.45 14.90
N GLN A 80 -14.07 1.07 15.57
CA GLN A 80 -14.73 -0.22 15.33
C GLN A 80 -15.29 -0.32 13.91
N ILE A 81 -15.94 0.74 13.41
CA ILE A 81 -16.46 0.79 12.04
C ILE A 81 -15.32 0.71 11.01
N LEU A 82 -14.19 1.40 11.26
CA LEU A 82 -13.02 1.35 10.40
C LEU A 82 -12.39 -0.06 10.38
N ILE A 83 -12.28 -0.72 11.53
CA ILE A 83 -11.78 -2.09 11.64
C ILE A 83 -12.64 -3.03 10.79
N GLU A 84 -13.97 -2.94 10.88
CA GLU A 84 -14.88 -3.76 10.08
C GLU A 84 -14.69 -3.56 8.56
N ILE A 85 -14.48 -2.30 8.13
CA ILE A 85 -14.21 -1.98 6.72
C ILE A 85 -12.87 -2.56 6.26
N LEU A 86 -11.84 -2.49 7.12
CA LEU A 86 -10.47 -2.82 6.78
C LEU A 86 -10.13 -4.30 6.98
N GLN A 87 -10.88 -5.03 7.83
CA GLN A 87 -10.61 -6.43 8.15
C GLN A 87 -10.49 -7.36 6.94
N PRO A 88 -11.33 -7.23 5.88
CA PRO A 88 -11.20 -8.08 4.68
C PRO A 88 -9.90 -7.87 3.89
N ALA A 89 -9.24 -6.72 4.08
CA ALA A 89 -7.98 -6.39 3.40
C ALA A 89 -6.73 -6.85 4.18
N ASN A 90 -6.89 -7.38 5.38
CA ASN A 90 -5.79 -7.91 6.18
C ASN A 90 -5.40 -9.31 5.68
N LYS A 91 -4.53 -9.36 4.70
CA LYS A 91 -3.99 -10.60 4.15
C LYS A 91 -2.48 -10.48 4.00
N PRO A 92 -1.68 -11.38 4.56
CA PRO A 92 -0.24 -11.41 4.35
C PRO A 92 0.10 -11.91 2.94
N ILE A 93 1.33 -11.59 2.49
CA ILE A 93 1.90 -12.25 1.31
C ILE A 93 2.26 -13.68 1.72
N ASN A 94 1.66 -14.66 1.03
CA ASN A 94 1.93 -16.07 1.29
C ASN A 94 2.81 -16.66 0.19
N ILE A 95 4.00 -17.13 0.56
CA ILE A 95 4.93 -17.78 -0.37
C ILE A 95 4.51 -19.26 -0.50
N THR A 96 3.87 -19.60 -1.61
CA THR A 96 3.26 -20.93 -1.83
C THR A 96 3.94 -21.74 -2.95
N THR A 97 4.74 -21.08 -3.78
CA THR A 97 5.40 -21.67 -4.94
C THR A 97 6.88 -21.35 -4.95
N LYS A 98 7.66 -22.05 -5.77
CA LYS A 98 9.10 -21.84 -5.90
C LYS A 98 9.55 -21.90 -7.37
N PRO A 99 10.03 -20.79 -7.92
CA PRO A 99 10.08 -19.46 -7.31
C PRO A 99 8.71 -18.80 -7.22
N HIS A 100 8.46 -18.05 -6.12
CA HIS A 100 7.28 -17.19 -5.99
C HIS A 100 7.56 -15.84 -6.64
N VAL A 101 6.88 -15.52 -7.71
CA VAL A 101 7.12 -14.31 -8.52
C VAL A 101 6.26 -13.17 -8.07
N ILE A 102 6.88 -12.09 -7.63
CA ILE A 102 6.22 -10.85 -7.16
C ILE A 102 6.58 -9.70 -8.12
N LEU A 103 5.60 -9.21 -8.84
CA LEU A 103 5.72 -8.03 -9.70
C LEU A 103 5.34 -6.78 -8.90
N VAL A 104 6.26 -5.80 -8.81
CA VAL A 104 6.01 -4.56 -8.08
C VAL A 104 5.90 -3.40 -9.06
N CYS A 105 4.77 -2.72 -9.05
CA CYS A 105 4.46 -1.61 -9.94
C CYS A 105 4.00 -0.36 -9.16
N GLY A 106 3.82 0.76 -9.85
CA GLY A 106 3.38 2.03 -9.28
C GLY A 106 4.07 3.24 -9.91
N VAL A 107 3.62 4.42 -9.57
CA VAL A 107 4.14 5.69 -10.13
C VAL A 107 5.55 5.98 -9.60
N ASN A 108 6.36 6.70 -10.40
CA ASN A 108 7.68 7.15 -9.96
C ASN A 108 7.54 8.04 -8.71
N GLY A 109 8.45 7.84 -7.75
CA GLY A 109 8.41 8.54 -6.47
C GLY A 109 7.55 7.87 -5.38
N ASN A 110 6.72 6.88 -5.71
CA ASN A 110 5.90 6.17 -4.72
C ASN A 110 6.70 5.23 -3.78
N GLY A 111 8.01 5.09 -3.99
CA GLY A 111 8.86 4.27 -3.11
C GLY A 111 8.98 2.79 -3.52
N LYS A 112 8.70 2.42 -4.79
CA LYS A 112 8.80 1.03 -5.29
C LYS A 112 10.12 0.34 -4.94
N THR A 113 11.23 0.89 -5.43
CA THR A 113 12.57 0.30 -5.23
C THR A 113 12.93 0.14 -3.75
N THR A 114 12.58 1.15 -2.94
CA THR A 114 12.77 1.09 -1.47
C THR A 114 11.87 0.01 -0.84
N THR A 115 10.62 -0.11 -1.28
CA THR A 115 9.68 -1.14 -0.81
C THR A 115 10.19 -2.54 -1.16
N ILE A 116 10.67 -2.74 -2.39
CA ILE A 116 11.28 -4.03 -2.82
C ILE A 116 12.47 -4.37 -1.93
N GLY A 117 13.35 -3.39 -1.66
CA GLY A 117 14.50 -3.60 -0.78
C GLY A 117 14.10 -4.00 0.65
N LYS A 118 13.05 -3.37 1.20
CA LYS A 118 12.53 -3.71 2.53
C LYS A 118 11.86 -5.09 2.56
N LEU A 119 11.07 -5.43 1.52
CA LEU A 119 10.49 -6.77 1.37
C LEU A 119 11.58 -7.84 1.25
N ALA A 120 12.59 -7.59 0.42
CA ALA A 120 13.74 -8.50 0.27
C ALA A 120 14.45 -8.72 1.61
N ALA A 121 14.68 -7.66 2.39
CA ALA A 121 15.31 -7.79 3.70
C ALA A 121 14.46 -8.62 4.68
N LYS A 122 13.13 -8.46 4.64
CA LYS A 122 12.21 -9.27 5.45
C LYS A 122 12.26 -10.74 5.03
N PHE A 123 12.09 -11.04 3.75
CA PHE A 123 12.13 -12.40 3.24
C PHE A 123 13.49 -13.08 3.47
N ALA A 124 14.61 -12.34 3.32
CA ALA A 124 15.94 -12.88 3.62
C ALA A 124 16.10 -13.22 5.11
N LYS A 125 15.54 -12.40 6.01
CA LYS A 125 15.51 -12.67 7.45
C LYS A 125 14.71 -13.93 7.79
N ASP A 126 13.64 -14.18 7.01
CA ASP A 126 12.79 -15.39 7.13
C ASP A 126 13.44 -16.63 6.48
N GLY A 127 14.66 -16.50 5.94
CA GLY A 127 15.46 -17.58 5.39
C GLY A 127 15.26 -17.86 3.90
N HIS A 128 14.52 -17.03 3.17
CA HIS A 128 14.27 -17.19 1.74
C HIS A 128 15.47 -16.74 0.90
N ARG A 129 15.76 -17.48 -0.17
CA ARG A 129 16.66 -17.08 -1.24
C ARG A 129 15.92 -16.19 -2.24
N ILE A 130 16.52 -15.07 -2.60
CA ILE A 130 15.84 -14.03 -3.37
C ILE A 130 16.62 -13.74 -4.65
N THR A 131 15.90 -13.62 -5.76
CA THR A 131 16.37 -13.02 -7.02
C THR A 131 15.66 -11.69 -7.22
N MET A 132 16.41 -10.63 -7.55
CA MET A 132 15.89 -9.28 -7.78
C MET A 132 16.12 -8.88 -9.24
N ALA A 133 15.07 -8.46 -9.94
CA ALA A 133 15.08 -8.05 -11.34
C ALA A 133 14.89 -6.55 -11.50
N ALA A 134 15.86 -5.87 -12.15
CA ALA A 134 15.81 -4.44 -12.43
C ALA A 134 15.15 -4.16 -13.79
N CYS A 135 13.80 -4.12 -13.80
CA CYS A 135 13.03 -3.86 -15.02
C CYS A 135 12.70 -2.36 -15.24
N ASP A 136 13.11 -1.43 -14.35
CA ASP A 136 13.12 0.02 -14.64
C ASP A 136 14.40 0.39 -15.44
N THR A 137 14.46 -0.07 -16.68
CA THR A 137 15.67 0.00 -17.54
C THR A 137 16.00 1.40 -18.05
N PHE A 138 15.08 2.34 -17.92
CA PHE A 138 15.25 3.73 -18.35
C PHE A 138 15.92 4.62 -17.30
N ARG A 139 16.13 4.10 -16.09
CA ARG A 139 16.67 4.88 -14.98
C ARG A 139 17.87 4.17 -14.37
N ALA A 140 19.06 4.55 -14.85
CA ALA A 140 20.32 4.00 -14.34
C ALA A 140 20.44 4.11 -12.80
N ALA A 141 19.96 5.22 -12.22
CA ALA A 141 19.93 5.41 -10.77
C ALA A 141 19.01 4.39 -10.05
N ALA A 142 17.88 3.99 -10.65
CA ALA A 142 16.99 2.99 -10.08
C ALA A 142 17.64 1.59 -10.10
N ILE A 143 18.31 1.23 -11.20
CA ILE A 143 19.08 -0.01 -11.32
C ILE A 143 20.17 -0.05 -10.23
N GLY A 144 20.94 1.04 -10.09
CA GLY A 144 21.99 1.16 -9.07
C GLY A 144 21.43 1.06 -7.65
N GLN A 145 20.29 1.72 -7.38
CA GLN A 145 19.62 1.65 -6.08
C GLN A 145 19.15 0.21 -5.75
N LEU A 146 18.55 -0.48 -6.72
CA LEU A 146 18.10 -1.85 -6.52
C LEU A 146 19.28 -2.80 -6.29
N LYS A 147 20.40 -2.58 -6.99
CA LYS A 147 21.64 -3.34 -6.79
C LYS A 147 22.18 -3.21 -5.36
N VAL A 148 22.21 -1.99 -4.81
CA VAL A 148 22.63 -1.78 -3.41
C VAL A 148 21.75 -2.59 -2.44
N TRP A 149 20.45 -2.66 -2.70
CA TRP A 149 19.54 -3.50 -1.91
C TRP A 149 19.85 -4.99 -2.07
N ALA A 150 20.06 -5.45 -3.31
CA ALA A 150 20.39 -6.86 -3.58
C ALA A 150 21.69 -7.27 -2.87
N ASP A 151 22.74 -6.45 -2.97
CA ASP A 151 24.04 -6.71 -2.32
C ASP A 151 23.89 -6.78 -0.79
N ARG A 152 23.06 -5.90 -0.19
CA ARG A 152 22.80 -5.87 1.26
C ARG A 152 22.16 -7.15 1.80
N VAL A 153 21.22 -7.72 1.05
CA VAL A 153 20.50 -8.95 1.44
C VAL A 153 21.08 -10.21 0.81
N LYS A 154 22.18 -10.09 0.07
CA LYS A 154 22.85 -11.17 -0.68
C LYS A 154 21.90 -11.87 -1.67
N ALA A 155 20.97 -11.09 -2.26
CA ALA A 155 20.10 -11.58 -3.31
C ALA A 155 20.85 -11.65 -4.64
N GLU A 156 20.45 -12.59 -5.48
CA GLU A 156 20.88 -12.59 -6.87
C GLU A 156 20.28 -11.37 -7.59
N PHE A 157 21.11 -10.69 -8.40
CA PHE A 157 20.70 -9.47 -9.08
C PHE A 157 20.75 -9.62 -10.58
N ILE A 158 19.60 -9.48 -11.23
CA ILE A 158 19.45 -9.57 -12.68
C ILE A 158 19.10 -8.21 -13.25
N SER A 159 19.92 -7.73 -14.18
CA SER A 159 19.72 -6.48 -14.91
C SER A 159 20.12 -6.63 -16.36
N GLY A 160 19.88 -5.61 -17.17
CA GLY A 160 20.33 -5.52 -18.56
C GLY A 160 21.00 -4.17 -18.83
N PRO A 161 21.50 -3.98 -20.05
CA PRO A 161 21.93 -2.67 -20.52
C PRO A 161 20.82 -1.62 -20.37
N GLU A 162 21.20 -0.35 -20.29
CA GLU A 162 20.25 0.75 -20.28
C GLU A 162 19.34 0.70 -21.52
N ASN A 163 18.04 0.97 -21.32
CA ASN A 163 16.99 0.89 -22.35
C ASN A 163 16.77 -0.53 -22.94
N SER A 164 17.28 -1.58 -22.32
CA SER A 164 16.92 -2.95 -22.72
C SER A 164 15.45 -3.26 -22.43
N ASP A 165 14.93 -4.30 -23.11
CA ASP A 165 13.53 -4.72 -22.93
C ASP A 165 13.28 -5.24 -21.51
N PRO A 166 12.42 -4.58 -20.70
CA PRO A 166 12.10 -4.99 -19.33
C PRO A 166 11.56 -6.43 -19.24
N ALA A 167 10.77 -6.85 -20.22
CA ALA A 167 10.20 -8.20 -20.26
C ALA A 167 11.27 -9.29 -20.45
N SER A 168 12.35 -8.98 -21.18
CA SER A 168 13.51 -9.89 -21.33
C SER A 168 14.26 -10.06 -20.01
N ILE A 169 14.38 -9.00 -19.21
CA ILE A 169 15.03 -9.05 -17.89
C ILE A 169 14.18 -9.88 -16.93
N ALA A 170 12.85 -9.65 -16.89
CA ALA A 170 11.94 -10.44 -16.08
C ALA A 170 12.00 -11.93 -16.41
N PHE A 171 12.06 -12.26 -17.71
CA PHE A 171 12.23 -13.64 -18.17
C PHE A 171 13.52 -14.26 -17.64
N LYS A 172 14.67 -13.60 -17.86
CA LYS A 172 15.98 -14.07 -17.37
C LYS A 172 16.04 -14.23 -15.86
N ALA A 173 15.35 -13.34 -15.11
CA ALA A 173 15.33 -13.42 -13.66
C ALA A 173 14.59 -14.66 -13.15
N ILE A 174 13.52 -15.08 -13.83
CA ILE A 174 12.78 -16.29 -13.47
C ILE A 174 13.60 -17.52 -13.84
N ASP A 175 14.29 -17.55 -15.00
CA ASP A 175 15.19 -18.64 -15.37
C ASP A 175 16.33 -18.78 -14.37
N ALA A 176 17.04 -17.69 -14.07
CA ALA A 176 18.11 -17.69 -13.08
C ALA A 176 17.60 -18.17 -11.69
N ALA A 177 16.41 -17.73 -11.28
CA ALA A 177 15.81 -18.15 -10.01
C ALA A 177 15.53 -19.66 -9.96
N LYS A 178 15.11 -20.26 -11.08
CA LYS A 178 14.93 -21.72 -11.19
C LYS A 178 16.28 -22.45 -11.11
N GLU A 179 17.29 -21.98 -11.84
CA GLU A 179 18.63 -22.57 -11.86
C GLU A 179 19.30 -22.51 -10.47
N ASN A 180 19.20 -21.35 -9.78
CA ASN A 180 19.82 -21.13 -8.47
C ASN A 180 18.95 -21.55 -7.29
N ASN A 181 17.77 -22.13 -7.57
CA ASN A 181 16.83 -22.60 -6.57
C ASN A 181 16.39 -21.48 -5.60
N SER A 182 16.17 -20.27 -6.13
CA SER A 182 15.62 -19.14 -5.37
C SER A 182 14.17 -19.39 -4.99
N ASP A 183 13.77 -18.90 -3.80
CA ASP A 183 12.40 -19.06 -3.31
C ASP A 183 11.49 -17.96 -3.85
N ILE A 184 12.05 -16.75 -4.05
CA ILE A 184 11.29 -15.55 -4.43
C ILE A 184 11.99 -14.78 -5.54
N VAL A 185 11.21 -14.31 -6.52
CA VAL A 185 11.65 -13.32 -7.53
C VAL A 185 10.91 -12.01 -7.28
N LEU A 186 11.66 -10.93 -7.02
CA LEU A 186 11.14 -9.57 -6.89
C LEU A 186 11.46 -8.77 -8.15
N ILE A 187 10.44 -8.28 -8.85
CA ILE A 187 10.58 -7.56 -10.12
C ILE A 187 10.23 -6.08 -9.91
N ASP A 188 11.24 -5.19 -10.01
CA ASP A 188 11.07 -3.73 -9.99
C ASP A 188 10.75 -3.21 -11.39
N THR A 189 9.68 -2.41 -11.54
CA THR A 189 9.23 -1.90 -12.82
C THR A 189 9.31 -0.39 -12.93
N ALA A 190 9.32 0.13 -14.17
CA ALA A 190 9.16 1.55 -14.42
C ALA A 190 7.84 2.10 -13.85
N GLY A 191 7.77 3.43 -13.69
CA GLY A 191 6.56 4.07 -13.15
C GLY A 191 6.27 5.43 -13.79
N ARG A 192 6.55 5.61 -15.07
CA ARG A 192 6.40 6.88 -15.81
C ARG A 192 4.93 7.10 -16.22
N LEU A 193 4.09 7.50 -15.28
CA LEU A 193 2.64 7.64 -15.51
C LEU A 193 2.28 8.80 -16.49
N HIS A 194 3.18 9.76 -16.72
CA HIS A 194 2.96 10.82 -17.73
C HIS A 194 2.87 10.25 -19.16
N ASN A 195 3.42 9.07 -19.42
CA ASN A 195 3.18 8.30 -20.63
C ASN A 195 2.38 7.01 -20.30
N LYS A 196 1.14 7.22 -19.86
CA LYS A 196 0.28 6.20 -19.28
C LYS A 196 0.10 4.98 -20.19
N THR A 197 -0.13 5.19 -21.49
CA THR A 197 -0.38 4.10 -22.45
C THR A 197 0.84 3.21 -22.58
N ASN A 198 2.01 3.78 -22.82
CA ASN A 198 3.26 3.02 -22.97
C ASN A 198 3.63 2.24 -21.70
N LEU A 199 3.42 2.85 -20.51
CA LEU A 199 3.66 2.16 -19.24
C LEU A 199 2.75 0.95 -19.08
N MET A 200 1.46 1.09 -19.38
CA MET A 200 0.51 -0.01 -19.26
C MET A 200 0.77 -1.13 -20.29
N GLU A 201 1.17 -0.79 -21.48
CA GLU A 201 1.60 -1.76 -22.51
C GLU A 201 2.87 -2.52 -22.08
N GLU A 202 3.85 -1.81 -21.53
CA GLU A 202 5.09 -2.41 -21.00
C GLU A 202 4.79 -3.39 -19.86
N LEU A 203 4.02 -2.97 -18.86
CA LEU A 203 3.62 -3.83 -17.76
C LEU A 203 2.83 -5.06 -18.21
N SER A 204 1.88 -4.87 -19.15
CA SER A 204 1.12 -5.98 -19.76
C SER A 204 2.02 -6.94 -20.52
N LYS A 205 3.07 -6.43 -21.20
CA LYS A 205 4.09 -7.26 -21.87
C LYS A 205 4.89 -8.06 -20.86
N ILE A 206 5.35 -7.44 -19.75
CA ILE A 206 6.07 -8.14 -18.69
C ILE A 206 5.21 -9.28 -18.13
N VAL A 207 3.96 -9.03 -17.75
CA VAL A 207 3.03 -10.05 -17.25
C VAL A 207 2.85 -11.20 -18.25
N ARG A 208 2.65 -10.86 -19.54
CA ARG A 208 2.51 -11.89 -20.59
C ARG A 208 3.76 -12.75 -20.75
N ILE A 209 4.95 -12.17 -20.60
CA ILE A 209 6.21 -12.92 -20.71
C ILE A 209 6.45 -13.78 -19.47
N ILE A 210 6.14 -13.29 -18.29
CA ILE A 210 6.18 -14.06 -17.04
C ILE A 210 5.28 -15.30 -17.15
N LYS A 211 4.05 -15.15 -17.66
CA LYS A 211 3.10 -16.27 -17.87
C LYS A 211 3.56 -17.32 -18.86
N LYS A 212 4.52 -17.03 -19.73
CA LYS A 212 5.14 -18.07 -20.58
C LYS A 212 6.07 -18.98 -19.81
N GLN A 213 6.65 -18.51 -18.71
CA GLN A 213 7.52 -19.28 -17.83
C GLN A 213 6.74 -20.09 -16.79
N ASP A 214 5.65 -19.51 -16.33
CA ASP A 214 4.73 -20.09 -15.36
C ASP A 214 3.35 -19.44 -15.54
N GLN A 215 2.33 -20.23 -15.86
CA GLN A 215 0.98 -19.73 -16.18
C GLN A 215 0.30 -19.04 -14.99
N ASP A 216 0.65 -19.43 -13.77
CA ASP A 216 0.10 -18.86 -12.54
C ASP A 216 0.87 -17.60 -12.07
N ALA A 217 2.06 -17.35 -12.64
CA ALA A 217 2.84 -16.15 -12.33
C ALA A 217 2.42 -14.92 -13.18
N PRO A 218 2.62 -13.70 -12.67
CA PRO A 218 3.10 -13.38 -11.33
C PRO A 218 2.10 -13.82 -10.26
N HIS A 219 2.60 -14.46 -9.19
CA HIS A 219 1.76 -14.93 -8.09
C HIS A 219 1.20 -13.76 -7.28
N GLU A 220 2.01 -12.68 -7.21
CA GLU A 220 1.57 -11.40 -6.67
C GLU A 220 1.91 -10.26 -7.63
N THR A 221 0.94 -9.37 -7.85
CA THR A 221 1.11 -8.09 -8.54
C THR A 221 0.80 -6.98 -7.55
N ILE A 222 1.84 -6.35 -7.02
CA ILE A 222 1.75 -5.39 -5.94
C ILE A 222 1.83 -3.96 -6.49
N LEU A 223 0.81 -3.14 -6.22
CA LEU A 223 0.85 -1.72 -6.50
C LEU A 223 1.34 -0.94 -5.27
N VAL A 224 2.44 -0.21 -5.43
CA VAL A 224 2.94 0.71 -4.39
C VAL A 224 2.31 2.07 -4.57
N ILE A 225 1.59 2.52 -3.54
CA ILE A 225 0.84 3.78 -3.49
C ILE A 225 1.47 4.70 -2.45
N ASP A 226 1.67 5.96 -2.81
CA ASP A 226 2.07 7.04 -1.91
C ASP A 226 0.82 7.65 -1.27
N ALA A 227 0.70 7.57 0.06
CA ALA A 227 -0.44 8.09 0.82
C ALA A 227 -0.61 9.62 0.66
N THR A 228 0.48 10.36 0.38
CA THR A 228 0.43 11.82 0.20
C THR A 228 -0.40 12.25 -1.01
N THR A 229 -0.63 11.34 -1.96
CA THR A 229 -1.43 11.60 -3.17
C THR A 229 -2.94 11.70 -2.90
N GLY A 230 -3.40 11.28 -1.71
CA GLY A 230 -4.81 11.34 -1.30
C GLY A 230 -5.72 10.66 -2.33
N GLN A 231 -6.85 11.27 -2.67
CA GLN A 231 -7.86 10.69 -3.58
C GLN A 231 -7.34 10.34 -4.98
N ASN A 232 -6.20 10.90 -5.42
CA ASN A 232 -5.57 10.50 -6.69
C ASN A 232 -5.11 9.03 -6.69
N ALA A 233 -4.86 8.44 -5.51
CA ALA A 233 -4.52 7.03 -5.37
C ALA A 233 -5.61 6.10 -5.92
N ILE A 234 -6.88 6.50 -5.82
CA ILE A 234 -8.03 5.78 -6.39
C ILE A 234 -7.89 5.60 -7.90
N SER A 235 -7.64 6.72 -8.61
CA SER A 235 -7.45 6.70 -10.07
C SER A 235 -6.20 5.93 -10.49
N GLN A 236 -5.15 5.95 -9.67
CA GLN A 236 -3.96 5.13 -9.91
C GLN A 236 -4.34 3.64 -9.83
N LEU A 237 -4.95 3.20 -8.73
CA LEU A 237 -5.32 1.80 -8.54
C LEU A 237 -6.28 1.31 -9.64
N GLU A 238 -7.31 2.08 -9.99
CA GLU A 238 -8.22 1.76 -11.11
C GLU A 238 -7.47 1.53 -12.41
N THR A 239 -6.54 2.42 -12.72
CA THR A 239 -5.75 2.33 -13.95
C THR A 239 -4.91 1.08 -13.98
N PHE A 240 -4.09 0.84 -12.95
CA PHE A 240 -3.20 -0.32 -12.92
C PHE A 240 -4.00 -1.63 -12.88
N HIS A 241 -5.04 -1.71 -12.05
CA HIS A 241 -5.85 -2.92 -11.90
C HIS A 241 -6.55 -3.33 -13.19
N LYS A 242 -6.98 -2.36 -14.02
CA LYS A 242 -7.58 -2.61 -15.34
C LYS A 242 -6.65 -3.35 -16.29
N PHE A 243 -5.33 -3.09 -16.22
CA PHE A 243 -4.36 -3.63 -17.19
C PHE A 243 -3.61 -4.86 -16.72
N ILE A 244 -3.31 -4.98 -15.41
CA ILE A 244 -2.39 -6.01 -14.88
C ILE A 244 -2.91 -6.74 -13.63
N ASN A 245 -4.19 -6.66 -13.31
CA ASN A 245 -4.83 -7.38 -12.22
C ASN A 245 -4.05 -7.31 -10.88
N ILE A 246 -4.11 -6.17 -10.21
CA ILE A 246 -3.46 -5.97 -8.91
C ILE A 246 -4.04 -6.95 -7.88
N THR A 247 -3.17 -7.73 -7.22
CA THR A 247 -3.53 -8.70 -6.17
C THR A 247 -3.41 -8.14 -4.77
N GLY A 248 -2.57 -7.12 -4.58
CA GLY A 248 -2.40 -6.43 -3.31
C GLY A 248 -1.77 -5.06 -3.46
N ILE A 249 -1.86 -4.25 -2.41
CA ILE A 249 -1.27 -2.92 -2.37
C ILE A 249 -0.32 -2.77 -1.19
N ILE A 250 0.69 -1.91 -1.35
CA ILE A 250 1.54 -1.44 -0.27
C ILE A 250 1.44 0.08 -0.24
N ILE A 251 1.14 0.63 0.93
CA ILE A 251 0.95 2.07 1.11
C ILE A 251 2.17 2.65 1.82
N THR A 252 2.79 3.65 1.22
CA THR A 252 4.01 4.30 1.71
C THR A 252 3.74 5.72 2.17
N LYS A 253 4.71 6.30 2.88
CA LYS A 253 4.74 7.71 3.29
C LYS A 253 3.55 8.17 4.14
N LEU A 254 3.01 7.29 4.98
CA LEU A 254 1.96 7.65 5.93
C LEU A 254 2.42 8.74 6.92
N ASP A 255 3.72 8.79 7.25
CA ASP A 255 4.36 9.80 8.09
C ASP A 255 4.41 11.21 7.46
N GLY A 256 4.33 11.27 6.15
CA GLY A 256 4.39 12.51 5.36
C GLY A 256 3.05 13.25 5.22
N THR A 257 1.91 12.66 5.63
CA THR A 257 0.58 13.12 5.21
C THR A 257 -0.43 13.27 6.32
N ALA A 258 -1.38 14.21 6.13
CA ALA A 258 -2.64 14.29 6.87
C ALA A 258 -3.82 13.63 6.11
N LYS A 259 -3.54 12.79 5.10
CA LYS A 259 -4.51 12.17 4.19
C LYS A 259 -4.57 10.65 4.32
N ALA A 260 -4.17 10.09 5.48
CA ALA A 260 -4.13 8.64 5.67
C ALA A 260 -5.51 7.96 5.57
N GLY A 261 -6.61 8.72 5.62
CA GLY A 261 -7.97 8.22 5.35
C GLY A 261 -8.14 7.56 3.98
N ILE A 262 -7.26 7.89 3.00
CA ILE A 262 -7.25 7.24 1.68
C ILE A 262 -7.14 5.71 1.76
N VAL A 263 -6.47 5.18 2.78
CA VAL A 263 -6.35 3.74 3.02
C VAL A 263 -7.73 3.09 3.13
N VAL A 264 -8.63 3.72 3.87
CA VAL A 264 -10.01 3.24 4.07
C VAL A 264 -10.80 3.28 2.77
N SER A 265 -10.67 4.39 2.01
CA SER A 265 -11.32 4.53 0.70
C SER A 265 -10.91 3.47 -0.30
N LEU A 266 -9.60 3.16 -0.36
CA LEU A 266 -9.08 2.13 -1.28
C LEU A 266 -9.67 0.77 -0.96
N VAL A 267 -9.69 0.37 0.32
CA VAL A 267 -10.25 -0.91 0.74
C VAL A 267 -11.75 -0.99 0.49
N GLN A 268 -12.50 0.06 0.88
CA GLN A 268 -13.95 0.10 0.69
C GLN A 268 -14.35 -0.05 -0.78
N LYS A 269 -13.59 0.59 -1.68
CA LYS A 269 -13.91 0.59 -3.11
C LYS A 269 -13.46 -0.67 -3.84
N PHE A 270 -12.23 -1.13 -3.59
CA PHE A 270 -11.61 -2.19 -4.41
C PHE A 270 -11.58 -3.55 -3.73
N LYS A 271 -11.66 -3.60 -2.41
CA LYS A 271 -11.56 -4.84 -1.61
C LYS A 271 -10.27 -5.63 -1.88
N ILE A 272 -9.21 -4.94 -2.32
CA ILE A 272 -7.89 -5.52 -2.57
C ILE A 272 -7.11 -5.54 -1.25
N PRO A 273 -6.36 -6.61 -0.96
CA PRO A 273 -5.53 -6.72 0.24
C PRO A 273 -4.51 -5.60 0.36
N ILE A 274 -4.26 -5.16 1.60
CA ILE A 274 -3.11 -4.33 1.95
C ILE A 274 -2.06 -5.24 2.58
N TYR A 275 -0.95 -5.46 1.89
CA TYR A 275 0.11 -6.34 2.38
C TYR A 275 0.99 -5.68 3.43
N ALA A 276 1.28 -4.40 3.24
CA ALA A 276 2.11 -3.65 4.17
C ALA A 276 1.83 -2.14 4.12
N ILE A 277 2.23 -1.44 5.18
CA ILE A 277 2.21 0.01 5.28
C ILE A 277 3.59 0.53 5.70
N GLY A 278 4.00 1.68 5.13
CA GLY A 278 5.26 2.33 5.38
C GLY A 278 5.11 3.68 6.07
N VAL A 279 5.88 3.89 7.14
CA VAL A 279 5.85 5.08 8.00
C VAL A 279 7.22 5.76 8.11
N GLY A 280 8.08 5.57 7.14
CA GLY A 280 9.42 6.16 7.11
C GLY A 280 10.39 5.43 6.17
N GLU A 281 11.67 5.80 6.21
CA GLU A 281 12.68 5.34 5.26
C GLU A 281 13.50 4.13 5.73
N HIS A 282 13.59 3.87 7.05
CA HIS A 282 14.36 2.76 7.60
C HIS A 282 13.76 1.39 7.26
N LEU A 283 14.56 0.34 7.35
CA LEU A 283 14.13 -1.04 7.10
C LEU A 283 12.89 -1.43 7.91
N ASP A 284 12.89 -1.10 9.18
CA ASP A 284 11.81 -1.43 10.13
C ASP A 284 10.59 -0.49 10.03
N ASP A 285 10.57 0.41 9.04
CA ASP A 285 9.45 1.34 8.83
C ASP A 285 8.44 0.83 7.79
N LEU A 286 8.58 -0.40 7.32
CA LEU A 286 7.60 -1.13 6.54
C LEU A 286 7.16 -2.36 7.30
N ASN A 287 5.86 -2.50 7.58
CA ASN A 287 5.35 -3.66 8.29
C ASN A 287 4.00 -4.12 7.72
N GLU A 288 3.62 -5.34 8.05
CA GLU A 288 2.31 -5.89 7.69
C GLU A 288 1.19 -4.99 8.16
N PHE A 289 0.14 -4.94 7.37
CA PHE A 289 -1.03 -4.15 7.69
C PHE A 289 -1.84 -4.84 8.78
N ASN A 290 -2.17 -4.08 9.84
CA ASN A 290 -3.10 -4.51 10.87
C ASN A 290 -4.26 -3.49 10.96
N PRO A 291 -5.51 -3.90 10.69
CA PRO A 291 -6.68 -3.02 10.72
C PRO A 291 -6.92 -2.35 12.06
N GLU A 292 -6.72 -3.06 13.17
CA GLU A 292 -6.94 -2.52 14.51
C GLU A 292 -5.91 -1.43 14.85
N ASP A 293 -4.62 -1.75 14.69
CA ASP A 293 -3.53 -0.81 14.95
C ASP A 293 -3.66 0.45 14.09
N PHE A 294 -3.99 0.26 12.81
CA PHE A 294 -4.18 1.37 11.88
C PHE A 294 -5.38 2.25 12.26
N SER A 295 -6.55 1.65 12.52
CA SER A 295 -7.78 2.39 12.84
C SER A 295 -7.64 3.17 14.13
N ARG A 296 -7.08 2.54 15.18
CA ARG A 296 -6.80 3.21 16.46
C ARG A 296 -5.78 4.33 16.30
N GLY A 297 -4.67 4.06 15.58
CA GLY A 297 -3.65 5.07 15.30
C GLY A 297 -4.19 6.26 14.50
N LEU A 298 -5.10 6.03 13.54
CA LEU A 298 -5.74 7.08 12.73
C LEU A 298 -6.61 8.03 13.58
N LEU A 299 -7.22 7.51 14.64
CA LEU A 299 -8.10 8.27 15.55
C LEU A 299 -7.40 8.75 16.82
N GLY A 300 -6.10 8.46 16.98
CA GLY A 300 -5.30 8.89 18.13
C GLY A 300 -5.63 8.13 19.42
N LEU A 301 -6.00 6.85 19.31
CA LEU A 301 -6.33 5.95 20.43
C LEU A 301 -5.13 5.08 20.82
#